data_8120531d826395982d08ab2627159e50
#
_entry.id   8120531d826395982d08ab2627159e50
#
_cell.length_a   1.000
_cell.length_b   1.000
_cell.length_c   1.000
_cell.angle_alpha   90.00
_cell.angle_beta   90.00
_cell.angle_gamma   90.00
#
_symmetry.space_group_name_H-M   'P 1'
#
loop_
_entity.id
_entity.type
_entity.pdbx_description
1 polymer ?
#
loop_
_entity_poly.entity_id
_entity_poly.type
_entity_poly.pdbx_seq_one_letter_code
_entity_poly.pdbx_strand_id
1 'polypeptide(L)'
;MKLKRRHFLGLAGLASLSGIVGYFTLGGERFSARYTAEEADALIAQKLREAAQSGSGPYGPQVYHGYRGLADLPWYELNEKGRLVLVDDSVPAAIDVHAHLGMNMLFAPDIDLTARTERVEYMLDCDATDPGSPLDLDVYINANFSEAALRRLQLMSLAQLFQGSGAAATHTIPNLLGEMDDCRIEKAQILPIAWGLPFGDALAENWMKAIHGAKAESRLLTGGSVVPGDPEAPEKLRALFAQGIRMIKLHPTMQRFYPDDPAMSPIYETCGQLGLPILFHGGRAGIEPEFSHKYALMRHYEGAIRDFPNVQFVMGHAGARDVGQAIPLAQKYANLSLGIHGQGVTKLNQLLDEVGPDKLLYGTDWPFYHLAATQAKVLMVTEGKPEARHAILRGNAERLFGFA
;
A
#
# COMPACT_ATOMS: atom_id res chain seq x y z
N MET A 1 -9.12 44.94 17.76
CA MET A 1 -9.97 44.27 16.76
C MET A 1 -9.73 42.78 16.89
N LYS A 2 -10.65 42.03 17.52
CA LYS A 2 -10.49 40.59 17.72
C LYS A 2 -10.88 39.89 16.41
N LEU A 3 -9.91 39.36 15.63
CA LEU A 3 -10.20 38.51 14.50
C LEU A 3 -11.01 37.30 15.00
N LYS A 4 -12.18 37.06 14.38
CA LYS A 4 -13.00 35.90 14.71
C LYS A 4 -12.23 34.64 14.33
N ARG A 5 -12.24 33.63 15.19
CA ARG A 5 -11.57 32.32 15.03
C ARG A 5 -11.73 31.71 13.60
N ARG A 6 -12.89 31.96 12.96
CA ARG A 6 -13.18 31.57 11.56
C ARG A 6 -12.28 32.26 10.53
N HIS A 7 -11.90 33.52 10.71
CA HIS A 7 -11.04 34.25 9.78
C HIS A 7 -9.57 33.87 9.96
N PHE A 8 -9.16 33.51 11.19
CA PHE A 8 -7.82 32.98 11.46
C PHE A 8 -7.64 31.60 10.84
N LEU A 9 -8.64 30.72 10.96
CA LEU A 9 -8.64 29.38 10.33
C LEU A 9 -8.67 29.48 8.79
N GLY A 10 -9.40 30.44 8.22
CA GLY A 10 -9.40 30.68 6.78
C GLY A 10 -8.06 31.20 6.24
N LEU A 11 -7.40 32.11 6.98
CA LEU A 11 -6.08 32.64 6.59
C LEU A 11 -4.96 31.60 6.80
N ALA A 12 -5.01 30.83 7.87
CA ALA A 12 -4.10 29.70 8.08
C ALA A 12 -4.30 28.61 7.03
N GLY A 13 -5.55 28.30 6.63
CA GLY A 13 -5.87 27.39 5.55
C GLY A 13 -5.34 27.86 4.20
N LEU A 14 -5.48 29.14 3.84
CA LEU A 14 -4.95 29.72 2.60
C LEU A 14 -3.41 29.74 2.58
N ALA A 15 -2.75 30.09 3.69
CA ALA A 15 -1.30 30.07 3.81
C ALA A 15 -0.74 28.63 3.73
N SER A 16 -1.48 27.66 4.28
CA SER A 16 -1.14 26.24 4.19
C SER A 16 -1.37 25.68 2.78
N LEU A 17 -2.46 26.08 2.12
CA LEU A 17 -2.71 25.76 0.70
C LEU A 17 -1.58 26.29 -0.20
N SER A 18 -1.17 27.54 0.00
CA SER A 18 -0.05 28.14 -0.74
C SER A 18 1.28 27.44 -0.42
N GLY A 19 1.50 27.04 0.81
CA GLY A 19 2.67 26.29 1.25
C GLY A 19 2.69 24.87 0.67
N ILE A 20 1.54 24.19 0.61
CA ILE A 20 1.42 22.83 0.08
C ILE A 20 1.43 22.83 -1.45
N VAL A 21 0.71 23.75 -2.10
CA VAL A 21 0.83 23.96 -3.54
C VAL A 21 2.28 24.35 -3.88
N GLY A 22 2.92 25.22 -3.07
CA GLY A 22 4.34 25.53 -3.17
C GLY A 22 5.22 24.30 -2.93
N TYR A 23 4.91 23.47 -1.94
CA TYR A 23 5.62 22.22 -1.67
C TYR A 23 5.50 21.25 -2.85
N PHE A 24 4.34 21.12 -3.48
CA PHE A 24 4.11 20.25 -4.63
C PHE A 24 4.52 20.89 -5.98
N THR A 25 4.50 22.20 -6.12
CA THR A 25 4.76 22.89 -7.40
C THR A 25 6.07 23.65 -7.47
N LEU A 26 6.60 24.18 -6.35
CA LEU A 26 7.73 25.10 -6.33
C LEU A 26 8.96 24.53 -5.62
N GLY A 27 9.02 23.26 -5.34
CA GLY A 27 10.09 22.59 -4.59
C GLY A 27 11.43 22.51 -5.31
N GLY A 28 11.90 23.60 -5.91
CA GLY A 28 13.25 23.81 -6.40
C GLY A 28 13.76 22.75 -7.38
N GLU A 29 15.06 22.56 -7.43
CA GLU A 29 15.76 21.61 -8.33
C GLU A 29 15.27 20.15 -8.21
N ARG A 30 14.67 19.78 -7.07
CA ARG A 30 14.07 18.44 -6.88
C ARG A 30 12.94 18.13 -7.87
N PHE A 31 12.27 19.14 -8.41
CA PHE A 31 11.21 18.98 -9.41
C PHE A 31 11.68 19.05 -10.84
N SER A 32 12.92 19.51 -11.10
CA SER A 32 13.45 19.66 -12.45
C SER A 32 13.99 18.36 -13.04
N ALA A 33 14.34 17.37 -12.21
CA ALA A 33 14.82 16.08 -12.69
C ALA A 33 13.65 15.25 -13.22
N ARG A 34 13.41 15.34 -14.51
CA ARG A 34 12.46 14.49 -15.23
C ARG A 34 13.03 13.08 -15.41
N TYR A 35 12.19 12.14 -15.81
CA TYR A 35 12.67 10.89 -16.41
C TYR A 35 13.66 11.17 -17.51
N THR A 36 14.60 10.27 -17.71
CA THR A 36 15.24 10.16 -19.03
C THR A 36 14.16 9.72 -20.04
N ALA A 37 14.37 10.02 -21.32
CA ALA A 37 13.45 9.55 -22.37
C ALA A 37 13.34 8.02 -22.34
N GLU A 38 14.44 7.31 -22.10
CA GLU A 38 14.49 5.85 -21.98
C GLU A 38 13.63 5.33 -20.82
N GLU A 39 13.64 5.98 -19.67
CA GLU A 39 12.83 5.60 -18.50
C GLU A 39 11.33 5.86 -18.74
N ALA A 40 10.98 6.92 -19.45
CA ALA A 40 9.59 7.18 -19.87
C ALA A 40 9.11 6.14 -20.89
N ASP A 41 9.93 5.85 -21.89
CA ASP A 41 9.63 4.85 -22.92
C ASP A 41 9.50 3.44 -22.32
N ALA A 42 10.33 3.11 -21.34
CA ALA A 42 10.23 1.83 -20.61
C ALA A 42 8.89 1.68 -19.88
N LEU A 43 8.37 2.76 -19.26
CA LEU A 43 7.07 2.73 -18.60
C LEU A 43 5.93 2.57 -19.61
N ILE A 44 5.97 3.29 -20.74
CA ILE A 44 4.98 3.17 -21.81
C ILE A 44 5.01 1.75 -22.38
N ALA A 45 6.20 1.23 -22.69
CA ALA A 45 6.37 -0.13 -23.18
C ALA A 45 5.85 -1.18 -22.17
N GLN A 46 6.01 -0.94 -20.85
CA GLN A 46 5.46 -1.81 -19.84
C GLN A 46 3.92 -1.80 -19.84
N LYS A 47 3.30 -0.63 -19.91
CA LYS A 47 1.83 -0.50 -20.01
C LYS A 47 1.27 -1.24 -21.25
N LEU A 48 1.95 -1.10 -22.38
CA LEU A 48 1.57 -1.80 -23.62
C LEU A 48 1.73 -3.32 -23.49
N ARG A 49 2.79 -3.79 -22.84
CA ARG A 49 2.97 -5.22 -22.56
C ARG A 49 1.89 -5.76 -21.64
N GLU A 50 1.53 -5.04 -20.59
CA GLU A 50 0.44 -5.42 -19.67
C GLU A 50 -0.88 -5.57 -20.44
N ALA A 51 -1.23 -4.56 -21.25
CA ALA A 51 -2.45 -4.61 -22.07
C ALA A 51 -2.43 -5.79 -23.08
N ALA A 52 -1.27 -6.08 -23.69
CA ALA A 52 -1.13 -7.19 -24.63
C ALA A 52 -1.15 -8.57 -23.96
N GLN A 53 -0.77 -8.66 -22.68
CA GLN A 53 -0.76 -9.90 -21.90
C GLN A 53 -2.08 -10.19 -21.20
N SER A 54 -2.95 -9.19 -21.05
CA SER A 54 -4.25 -9.36 -20.41
C SER A 54 -5.05 -10.49 -21.06
N GLY A 55 -5.45 -11.47 -20.25
CA GLY A 55 -6.19 -12.65 -20.69
C GLY A 55 -5.45 -13.64 -21.56
N SER A 56 -4.17 -13.42 -21.82
CA SER A 56 -3.33 -14.32 -22.63
C SER A 56 -2.41 -15.23 -21.81
N GLY A 57 -2.46 -15.12 -20.49
CA GLY A 57 -1.71 -15.98 -19.58
C GLY A 57 -2.28 -17.40 -19.47
N PRO A 58 -1.64 -18.30 -18.71
CA PRO A 58 -2.04 -19.69 -18.57
C PRO A 58 -3.43 -19.88 -17.94
N TYR A 59 -3.95 -18.84 -17.30
CA TYR A 59 -5.26 -18.84 -16.63
C TYR A 59 -6.41 -18.37 -17.57
N GLY A 60 -6.10 -17.90 -18.78
CA GLY A 60 -7.07 -17.29 -19.69
C GLY A 60 -7.55 -15.91 -19.22
N PRO A 61 -8.65 -15.40 -19.81
CA PRO A 61 -9.27 -14.15 -19.38
C PRO A 61 -9.79 -14.24 -17.94
N GLN A 62 -9.41 -13.26 -17.11
CA GLN A 62 -9.76 -13.20 -15.68
C GLN A 62 -10.55 -11.92 -15.39
N VAL A 63 -11.68 -11.74 -16.09
CA VAL A 63 -12.53 -10.55 -15.99
C VAL A 63 -13.81 -10.86 -15.22
N TYR A 64 -14.04 -10.11 -14.15
CA TYR A 64 -15.19 -10.23 -13.25
C TYR A 64 -15.96 -8.92 -13.19
N HIS A 65 -17.20 -8.93 -12.70
CA HIS A 65 -18.01 -7.73 -12.50
C HIS A 65 -17.83 -7.19 -11.08
N GLY A 66 -16.89 -6.26 -10.91
CA GLY A 66 -16.52 -5.71 -9.60
C GLY A 66 -15.89 -6.74 -8.67
N TYR A 67 -15.67 -6.35 -7.42
CA TYR A 67 -15.14 -7.26 -6.39
C TYR A 67 -16.14 -8.36 -6.04
N ARG A 68 -17.45 -8.04 -6.02
CA ARG A 68 -18.51 -9.03 -5.75
C ARG A 68 -18.59 -10.11 -6.83
N GLY A 69 -18.18 -9.80 -8.06
CA GLY A 69 -18.06 -10.78 -9.15
C GLY A 69 -17.06 -11.90 -8.87
N LEU A 70 -16.14 -11.71 -7.91
CA LEU A 70 -15.24 -12.79 -7.47
C LEU A 70 -15.99 -13.98 -6.82
N ALA A 71 -17.27 -13.84 -6.50
CA ALA A 71 -18.12 -14.96 -6.10
C ALA A 71 -18.32 -16.03 -7.21
N ASP A 72 -17.95 -15.72 -8.45
CA ASP A 72 -17.89 -16.71 -9.54
C ASP A 72 -16.70 -17.70 -9.37
N LEU A 73 -15.73 -17.36 -8.49
CA LEU A 73 -14.62 -18.25 -8.17
C LEU A 73 -15.03 -19.29 -7.12
N PRO A 74 -14.47 -20.51 -7.16
CA PRO A 74 -14.89 -21.62 -6.31
C PRO A 74 -14.63 -21.40 -4.80
N TRP A 75 -13.88 -20.41 -4.44
CA TRP A 75 -13.50 -20.12 -3.05
C TRP A 75 -14.40 -19.12 -2.34
N TYR A 76 -15.27 -18.42 -3.09
CA TYR A 76 -16.07 -17.31 -2.56
C TYR A 76 -17.56 -17.47 -2.82
N GLU A 77 -18.35 -16.88 -1.95
CA GLU A 77 -19.80 -16.71 -2.12
C GLU A 77 -20.23 -15.32 -1.65
N LEU A 78 -21.39 -14.87 -2.12
CA LEU A 78 -22.04 -13.69 -1.55
C LEU A 78 -22.96 -14.14 -0.41
N ASN A 79 -22.78 -13.56 0.78
CA ASN A 79 -23.66 -13.79 1.89
C ASN A 79 -25.02 -13.06 1.71
N GLU A 80 -25.96 -13.26 2.64
CA GLU A 80 -27.31 -12.64 2.61
C GLU A 80 -27.28 -11.10 2.53
N LYS A 81 -26.16 -10.46 2.94
CA LYS A 81 -25.95 -9.01 2.87
C LYS A 81 -25.24 -8.58 1.58
N GLY A 82 -25.02 -9.49 0.64
CA GLY A 82 -24.28 -9.23 -0.60
C GLY A 82 -22.79 -8.96 -0.40
N ARG A 83 -22.20 -9.37 0.72
CA ARG A 83 -20.76 -9.27 0.97
C ARG A 83 -20.06 -10.55 0.50
N LEU A 84 -18.91 -10.38 -0.10
CA LEU A 84 -18.08 -11.48 -0.56
C LEU A 84 -17.42 -12.18 0.64
N VAL A 85 -17.59 -13.49 0.76
CA VAL A 85 -17.08 -14.31 1.87
C VAL A 85 -16.26 -15.48 1.32
N LEU A 86 -15.10 -15.73 1.91
CA LEU A 86 -14.28 -16.91 1.65
C LEU A 86 -14.90 -18.12 2.32
N VAL A 87 -15.34 -19.12 1.54
CA VAL A 87 -16.04 -20.31 2.04
C VAL A 87 -15.20 -21.58 2.03
N ASP A 88 -14.07 -21.59 1.31
CA ASP A 88 -13.19 -22.76 1.25
C ASP A 88 -12.34 -22.89 2.53
N ASP A 89 -12.63 -23.90 3.34
CA ASP A 89 -11.94 -24.18 4.60
C ASP A 89 -10.48 -24.64 4.43
N SER A 90 -10.07 -25.04 3.25
CA SER A 90 -8.70 -25.44 2.96
C SER A 90 -7.73 -24.23 2.86
N VAL A 91 -8.26 -23.01 2.71
CA VAL A 91 -7.47 -21.79 2.63
C VAL A 91 -7.00 -21.39 4.04
N PRO A 92 -5.69 -21.29 4.29
CA PRO A 92 -5.18 -20.87 5.59
C PRO A 92 -5.58 -19.43 5.92
N ALA A 93 -5.72 -19.13 7.21
CA ALA A 93 -5.90 -17.75 7.65
C ALA A 93 -4.69 -16.91 7.26
N ALA A 94 -4.93 -15.78 6.60
CA ALA A 94 -3.89 -14.93 6.06
C ALA A 94 -3.41 -13.87 7.08
N ILE A 95 -2.19 -13.36 6.86
CA ILE A 95 -1.65 -12.17 7.52
C ILE A 95 -1.38 -11.14 6.44
N ASP A 96 -2.09 -10.02 6.49
CA ASP A 96 -1.95 -8.90 5.58
C ASP A 96 -0.81 -7.98 6.03
N VAL A 97 0.25 -7.87 5.25
CA VAL A 97 1.40 -7.01 5.61
C VAL A 97 1.25 -5.57 5.13
N HIS A 98 0.15 -5.23 4.45
CA HIS A 98 -0.03 -3.90 3.86
C HIS A 98 -1.49 -3.46 3.79
N ALA A 99 -1.93 -2.74 4.81
CA ALA A 99 -3.22 -2.09 4.85
C ALA A 99 -3.12 -0.68 5.45
N HIS A 100 -4.16 0.12 5.31
CA HIS A 100 -4.24 1.47 5.85
C HIS A 100 -5.60 1.69 6.53
N LEU A 101 -5.68 2.63 7.46
CA LEU A 101 -6.95 3.16 7.97
C LEU A 101 -7.22 4.53 7.36
N GLY A 102 -8.37 5.09 7.62
CA GLY A 102 -8.86 6.34 7.05
C GLY A 102 -7.76 7.32 6.68
N MET A 103 -7.68 7.62 5.40
CA MET A 103 -6.66 8.49 4.82
C MET A 103 -6.95 9.94 5.19
N ASN A 104 -6.83 10.24 6.49
CA ASN A 104 -6.99 11.58 7.00
C ASN A 104 -5.61 12.15 7.32
N MET A 105 -5.16 13.08 6.49
CA MET A 105 -3.93 13.81 6.70
C MET A 105 -4.24 15.30 6.86
N LEU A 106 -3.58 15.92 7.83
CA LEU A 106 -3.52 17.34 8.07
C LEU A 106 -4.84 17.99 8.50
N PHE A 107 -5.64 18.59 7.90
CA PHE A 107 -6.75 19.44 8.35
C PHE A 107 -8.12 18.81 8.14
N ALA A 108 -8.14 17.53 7.80
CA ALA A 108 -9.39 16.84 7.61
C ALA A 108 -10.20 16.82 8.90
N PRO A 109 -11.51 16.88 8.84
CA PRO A 109 -12.34 16.62 10.00
C PRO A 109 -11.97 15.25 10.57
N ASP A 110 -11.98 15.15 11.90
CA ASP A 110 -11.68 13.89 12.57
C ASP A 110 -12.57 12.79 12.01
N ILE A 111 -11.96 11.77 11.41
CA ILE A 111 -12.66 10.56 11.02
C ILE A 111 -12.89 9.75 12.28
N ASP A 112 -14.14 9.40 12.54
CA ASP A 112 -14.46 8.43 13.57
C ASP A 112 -14.06 7.03 13.11
N LEU A 113 -12.82 6.62 13.44
CA LEU A 113 -12.29 5.31 13.10
C LEU A 113 -13.03 4.14 13.79
N THR A 114 -13.96 4.43 14.70
CA THR A 114 -14.78 3.41 15.39
C THR A 114 -16.16 3.26 14.77
N ALA A 115 -16.55 4.14 13.84
CA ALA A 115 -17.84 4.06 13.17
C ALA A 115 -17.93 2.81 12.28
N ARG A 116 -19.10 2.16 12.28
CA ARG A 116 -19.43 1.12 11.30
C ARG A 116 -20.33 1.73 10.23
N THR A 117 -19.98 1.51 8.99
CA THR A 117 -20.80 1.92 7.84
C THR A 117 -21.40 0.69 7.16
N GLU A 118 -22.42 0.90 6.35
CA GLU A 118 -23.09 -0.18 5.62
C GLU A 118 -22.16 -0.84 4.60
N ARG A 119 -21.30 -0.03 3.99
CA ARG A 119 -20.37 -0.44 2.94
C ARG A 119 -19.02 0.29 3.11
N VAL A 120 -17.94 -0.34 2.65
CA VAL A 120 -16.65 0.32 2.40
C VAL A 120 -16.67 0.93 1.00
N GLU A 121 -16.31 2.19 0.88
CA GLU A 121 -16.07 2.86 -0.39
C GLU A 121 -14.57 2.83 -0.69
N TYR A 122 -14.13 1.88 -1.51
CA TYR A 122 -12.71 1.76 -1.85
C TYR A 122 -12.23 2.96 -2.64
N MET A 123 -10.95 3.27 -2.52
CA MET A 123 -10.33 4.34 -3.31
C MET A 123 -10.42 4.04 -4.82
N LEU A 124 -10.35 2.77 -5.20
CA LEU A 124 -10.57 2.25 -6.55
C LEU A 124 -11.71 1.22 -6.48
N ASP A 125 -12.92 1.71 -6.53
CA ASP A 125 -14.14 0.96 -6.29
C ASP A 125 -14.77 0.46 -7.59
N CYS A 126 -14.62 -0.84 -7.87
CA CYS A 126 -15.25 -1.49 -9.01
C CYS A 126 -16.74 -1.77 -8.77
N ASP A 127 -17.20 -1.75 -7.52
CA ASP A 127 -18.57 -2.07 -7.14
C ASP A 127 -19.48 -0.84 -6.99
N ALA A 128 -18.95 0.35 -7.27
CA ALA A 128 -19.70 1.60 -7.18
C ALA A 128 -20.88 1.68 -8.16
N THR A 129 -20.84 0.87 -9.24
CA THR A 129 -21.89 0.76 -10.24
C THR A 129 -22.55 -0.61 -10.18
N ASP A 130 -23.84 -0.69 -10.56
CA ASP A 130 -24.58 -1.96 -10.70
C ASP A 130 -24.73 -2.25 -12.21
N PRO A 131 -24.23 -3.36 -12.73
CA PRO A 131 -23.73 -4.60 -12.10
C PRO A 131 -22.28 -4.61 -11.67
N GLY A 132 -21.59 -3.50 -11.54
CA GLY A 132 -20.18 -3.41 -11.25
C GLY A 132 -19.32 -3.17 -12.50
N SER A 133 -18.20 -2.48 -12.33
CA SER A 133 -17.24 -2.25 -13.42
C SER A 133 -16.44 -3.52 -13.68
N PRO A 134 -15.99 -3.79 -14.92
CA PRO A 134 -15.10 -4.90 -15.18
C PRO A 134 -13.84 -4.82 -14.31
N LEU A 135 -13.48 -5.96 -13.71
CA LEU A 135 -12.26 -6.17 -12.92
C LEU A 135 -11.45 -7.29 -13.57
N ASP A 136 -10.40 -6.95 -14.27
CA ASP A 136 -9.45 -7.91 -14.83
C ASP A 136 -8.36 -8.21 -13.79
N LEU A 137 -8.27 -9.45 -13.37
CA LEU A 137 -7.26 -9.92 -12.42
C LEU A 137 -5.89 -10.17 -13.09
N ASP A 138 -5.81 -10.18 -14.42
CA ASP A 138 -4.56 -10.47 -15.15
C ASP A 138 -3.76 -9.21 -15.53
N VAL A 139 -4.16 -8.05 -15.05
CA VAL A 139 -3.41 -6.81 -15.19
C VAL A 139 -2.96 -6.28 -13.82
N TYR A 140 -1.99 -5.36 -13.81
CA TYR A 140 -1.74 -4.58 -12.60
C TYR A 140 -3.03 -3.83 -12.23
N ILE A 141 -3.48 -3.95 -10.99
CA ILE A 141 -4.84 -3.61 -10.58
C ILE A 141 -5.28 -2.21 -10.99
N ASN A 142 -4.38 -1.22 -10.98
CA ASN A 142 -4.69 0.15 -11.41
C ASN A 142 -4.96 0.27 -12.92
N ALA A 143 -4.61 -0.74 -13.72
CA ALA A 143 -4.93 -0.75 -15.16
C ALA A 143 -6.43 -0.98 -15.44
N ASN A 144 -7.18 -1.45 -14.44
CA ASN A 144 -8.64 -1.55 -14.53
C ASN A 144 -9.34 -0.17 -14.57
N PHE A 145 -8.63 0.89 -14.21
CA PHE A 145 -9.21 2.22 -14.10
C PHE A 145 -8.69 3.13 -15.21
N SER A 146 -9.59 3.90 -15.80
CA SER A 146 -9.22 4.86 -16.83
C SER A 146 -8.28 5.94 -16.27
N GLU A 147 -7.45 6.56 -17.12
CA GLU A 147 -6.61 7.69 -16.72
C GLU A 147 -7.41 8.84 -16.09
N ALA A 148 -8.64 9.05 -16.54
CA ALA A 148 -9.55 10.04 -15.95
C ALA A 148 -9.94 9.66 -14.52
N ALA A 149 -10.22 8.38 -14.24
CA ALA A 149 -10.50 7.87 -12.90
C ALA A 149 -9.28 8.00 -11.99
N LEU A 150 -8.09 7.65 -12.46
CA LEU A 150 -6.84 7.79 -11.69
C LEU A 150 -6.50 9.26 -11.41
N ARG A 151 -6.70 10.17 -12.38
CA ARG A 151 -6.55 11.62 -12.13
C ARG A 151 -7.56 12.15 -11.12
N ARG A 152 -8.82 11.68 -11.20
CA ARG A 152 -9.83 12.03 -10.21
C ARG A 152 -9.42 11.57 -8.81
N LEU A 153 -8.89 10.35 -8.68
CA LEU A 153 -8.35 9.84 -7.43
C LEU A 153 -7.21 10.71 -6.89
N GLN A 154 -6.28 11.14 -7.74
CA GLN A 154 -5.21 12.06 -7.36
C GLN A 154 -5.76 13.38 -6.81
N LEU A 155 -6.75 13.96 -7.47
CA LEU A 155 -7.41 15.20 -7.04
C LEU A 155 -8.20 15.00 -5.74
N MET A 156 -8.91 13.87 -5.60
CA MET A 156 -9.62 13.52 -4.37
C MET A 156 -8.65 13.30 -3.21
N SER A 157 -7.54 12.63 -3.44
CA SER A 157 -6.50 12.43 -2.41
C SER A 157 -5.92 13.76 -1.93
N LEU A 158 -5.70 14.71 -2.84
CA LEU A 158 -5.30 16.07 -2.47
C LEU A 158 -6.40 16.81 -1.68
N ALA A 159 -7.67 16.67 -2.09
CA ALA A 159 -8.79 17.27 -1.37
C ALA A 159 -9.00 16.63 0.01
N GLN A 160 -8.78 15.31 0.13
CA GLN A 160 -8.85 14.58 1.39
C GLN A 160 -7.80 15.05 2.41
N LEU A 161 -6.66 15.56 1.96
CA LEU A 161 -5.68 16.18 2.86
C LEU A 161 -6.28 17.34 3.67
N PHE A 162 -7.33 17.98 3.15
CA PHE A 162 -7.89 19.21 3.74
C PHE A 162 -9.30 19.06 4.28
N GLN A 163 -10.12 18.21 3.67
CA GLN A 163 -11.57 18.20 3.94
C GLN A 163 -12.11 16.84 4.38
N GLY A 164 -11.29 15.78 4.33
CA GLY A 164 -11.77 14.41 4.40
C GLY A 164 -12.63 14.08 3.17
N SER A 165 -12.97 12.82 3.00
CA SER A 165 -13.96 12.41 2.00
C SER A 165 -14.97 11.46 2.62
N GLY A 166 -16.16 11.35 2.00
CA GLY A 166 -17.13 10.35 2.39
C GLY A 166 -16.53 8.94 2.35
N ALA A 167 -15.70 8.64 1.34
CA ALA A 167 -14.99 7.37 1.24
C ALA A 167 -14.07 7.14 2.44
N ALA A 168 -13.22 8.13 2.81
CA ALA A 168 -12.31 7.99 3.95
C ALA A 168 -13.04 7.73 5.27
N ALA A 169 -14.26 8.24 5.44
CA ALA A 169 -15.10 7.99 6.60
C ALA A 169 -15.57 6.53 6.70
N THR A 170 -15.44 5.74 5.64
CA THR A 170 -15.73 4.29 5.63
C THR A 170 -14.51 3.43 5.93
N HIS A 171 -13.29 4.00 5.92
CA HIS A 171 -12.03 3.28 6.13
C HIS A 171 -11.73 3.14 7.63
N THR A 172 -12.62 2.45 8.33
CA THR A 172 -12.68 2.37 9.79
C THR A 172 -12.27 1.00 10.32
N ILE A 173 -11.95 0.92 11.61
CA ILE A 173 -11.56 -0.32 12.27
C ILE A 173 -12.67 -1.39 12.18
N PRO A 174 -13.96 -1.12 12.52
CA PRO A 174 -14.99 -2.12 12.42
C PRO A 174 -15.27 -2.61 11.00
N ASN A 175 -15.08 -1.77 9.99
CA ASN A 175 -15.26 -2.15 8.60
C ASN A 175 -14.10 -3.05 8.13
N LEU A 176 -12.85 -2.68 8.42
CA LEU A 176 -11.71 -3.52 8.12
C LEU A 176 -11.81 -4.90 8.80
N LEU A 177 -12.09 -4.92 10.11
CA LEU A 177 -12.26 -6.19 10.83
C LEU A 177 -13.38 -7.05 10.24
N GLY A 178 -14.49 -6.43 9.82
CA GLY A 178 -15.58 -7.16 9.17
C GLY A 178 -15.18 -7.81 7.86
N GLU A 179 -14.41 -7.11 7.01
CA GLU A 179 -13.88 -7.69 5.76
C GLU A 179 -12.76 -8.71 6.00
N MET A 180 -11.93 -8.48 7.03
CA MET A 180 -10.93 -9.47 7.45
C MET A 180 -11.60 -10.78 7.88
N ASP A 181 -12.72 -10.71 8.61
CA ASP A 181 -13.49 -11.90 9.00
C ASP A 181 -14.08 -12.59 7.77
N ASP A 182 -14.67 -11.83 6.83
CA ASP A 182 -15.23 -12.36 5.59
C ASP A 182 -14.15 -13.05 4.71
N CYS A 183 -12.93 -12.51 4.67
CA CYS A 183 -11.81 -13.03 3.88
C CYS A 183 -10.85 -13.95 4.67
N ARG A 184 -11.17 -14.30 5.90
CA ARG A 184 -10.33 -15.12 6.79
C ARG A 184 -8.90 -14.55 6.93
N ILE A 185 -8.79 -13.24 7.16
CA ILE A 185 -7.53 -12.57 7.47
C ILE A 185 -7.41 -12.43 8.97
N GLU A 186 -6.40 -13.08 9.56
CA GLU A 186 -6.22 -13.08 11.02
C GLU A 186 -5.65 -11.76 11.54
N LYS A 187 -4.64 -11.23 10.86
CA LYS A 187 -3.96 -9.99 11.25
C LYS A 187 -3.73 -9.10 10.03
N ALA A 188 -3.73 -7.79 10.25
CA ALA A 188 -3.34 -6.81 9.25
C ALA A 188 -2.34 -5.81 9.83
N GLN A 189 -1.28 -5.52 9.06
CA GLN A 189 -0.29 -4.49 9.35
C GLN A 189 -0.79 -3.15 8.78
N ILE A 190 -1.08 -2.20 9.65
CA ILE A 190 -1.58 -0.87 9.29
C ILE A 190 -0.40 0.09 9.14
N LEU A 191 -0.22 0.65 7.96
CA LEU A 191 0.98 1.38 7.54
C LEU A 191 0.73 2.89 7.41
N PRO A 192 1.22 3.74 8.33
CA PRO A 192 1.17 5.20 8.22
C PRO A 192 2.26 5.72 7.29
N ILE A 193 2.14 7.00 6.90
CA ILE A 193 3.17 7.77 6.21
C ILE A 193 3.44 9.04 7.01
N ALA A 194 4.70 9.29 7.35
CA ALA A 194 5.14 10.55 7.94
C ALA A 194 5.47 11.57 6.84
N TRP A 195 4.82 12.72 6.87
CA TRP A 195 4.90 13.72 5.80
C TRP A 195 5.94 14.82 6.04
N GLY A 196 6.41 14.96 7.27
CA GLY A 196 7.30 16.06 7.67
C GLY A 196 6.58 17.40 7.78
N LEU A 197 5.30 17.36 8.08
CA LEU A 197 4.48 18.54 8.21
C LEU A 197 4.38 18.96 9.70
N PRO A 198 4.28 20.25 10.00
CA PRO A 198 4.24 20.72 11.38
C PRO A 198 2.95 20.34 12.11
N PHE A 199 1.95 19.78 11.39
CA PHE A 199 0.65 19.37 11.92
C PHE A 199 0.19 18.08 11.25
N GLY A 200 -0.53 17.23 11.99
CA GLY A 200 -1.22 16.06 11.45
C GLY A 200 -0.31 14.85 11.12
N ASP A 201 0.94 14.88 11.51
CA ASP A 201 1.94 13.86 11.17
C ASP A 201 2.05 12.71 12.19
N ALA A 202 1.14 12.70 13.17
CA ALA A 202 1.09 11.68 14.23
C ALA A 202 0.13 10.53 13.89
N LEU A 203 0.15 10.05 12.62
CA LEU A 203 -0.77 9.00 12.17
C LEU A 203 -0.56 7.68 12.93
N ALA A 204 0.68 7.28 13.18
CA ALA A 204 0.99 6.04 13.88
C ALA A 204 0.40 6.06 15.30
N GLU A 205 0.63 7.12 16.04
CA GLU A 205 0.14 7.30 17.42
C GLU A 205 -1.39 7.38 17.46
N ASN A 206 -2.00 8.10 16.52
CA ASN A 206 -3.46 8.23 16.42
C ASN A 206 -4.10 6.88 16.10
N TRP A 207 -3.53 6.11 15.18
CA TRP A 207 -4.05 4.79 14.84
C TRP A 207 -3.83 3.78 15.96
N MET A 208 -2.66 3.78 16.62
CA MET A 208 -2.43 2.95 17.81
C MET A 208 -3.48 3.24 18.90
N LYS A 209 -3.74 4.52 19.17
CA LYS A 209 -4.75 4.93 20.15
C LYS A 209 -6.15 4.47 19.76
N ALA A 210 -6.52 4.61 18.48
CA ALA A 210 -7.82 4.16 17.98
C ALA A 210 -7.98 2.64 18.03
N ILE A 211 -6.95 1.89 17.61
CA ILE A 211 -6.90 0.43 17.65
C ILE A 211 -6.99 -0.08 19.09
N HIS A 212 -6.25 0.54 20.02
CA HIS A 212 -6.33 0.23 21.45
C HIS A 212 -7.72 0.53 22.02
N GLY A 213 -8.28 1.69 21.70
CA GLY A 213 -9.65 2.05 22.11
C GLY A 213 -10.71 1.07 21.58
N ALA A 214 -10.50 0.52 20.41
CA ALA A 214 -11.36 -0.52 19.81
C ALA A 214 -11.06 -1.94 20.31
N LYS A 215 -10.02 -2.15 21.14
CA LYS A 215 -9.53 -3.46 21.61
C LYS A 215 -9.19 -4.42 20.45
N ALA A 216 -8.57 -3.87 19.40
CA ALA A 216 -8.28 -4.58 18.16
C ALA A 216 -6.79 -4.93 17.97
N GLU A 217 -5.94 -4.75 19.00
CA GLU A 217 -4.48 -4.90 18.93
C GLU A 217 -4.03 -6.34 18.60
N SER A 218 -4.86 -7.32 18.91
CA SER A 218 -4.59 -8.72 18.54
C SER A 218 -4.75 -8.98 17.03
N ARG A 219 -5.47 -8.10 16.33
CA ARG A 219 -5.82 -8.22 14.91
C ARG A 219 -5.12 -7.16 14.05
N LEU A 220 -4.96 -5.94 14.55
CA LEU A 220 -4.42 -4.81 13.80
C LEU A 220 -3.09 -4.36 14.40
N LEU A 221 -2.02 -4.56 13.65
CA LEU A 221 -0.65 -4.19 14.03
C LEU A 221 -0.34 -2.81 13.44
N THR A 222 0.01 -1.84 14.25
CA THR A 222 0.37 -0.51 13.74
C THR A 222 1.83 -0.51 13.31
N GLY A 223 2.11 -0.04 12.09
CA GLY A 223 3.44 0.29 11.62
C GLY A 223 3.86 1.70 12.05
N GLY A 224 5.13 2.01 11.87
CA GLY A 224 5.67 3.35 12.03
C GLY A 224 6.07 3.97 10.71
N SER A 225 6.31 5.26 10.73
CA SER A 225 6.95 5.99 9.63
C SER A 225 7.77 7.15 10.21
N VAL A 226 8.81 7.55 9.50
CA VAL A 226 9.64 8.71 9.85
C VAL A 226 9.88 9.56 8.61
N VAL A 227 10.23 10.81 8.82
CA VAL A 227 10.54 11.74 7.73
C VAL A 227 11.93 11.42 7.19
N PRO A 228 12.08 11.17 5.87
CA PRO A 228 13.36 10.93 5.26
C PRO A 228 14.33 12.11 5.44
N GLY A 229 15.56 11.82 5.89
CA GLY A 229 16.58 12.83 6.12
C GLY A 229 16.38 13.71 7.37
N ASP A 230 15.41 13.42 8.21
CA ASP A 230 15.24 14.08 9.50
C ASP A 230 16.36 13.62 10.45
N PRO A 231 17.17 14.53 11.01
CA PRO A 231 18.21 14.18 11.98
C PRO A 231 17.68 13.47 13.23
N GLU A 232 16.42 13.72 13.60
CA GLU A 232 15.76 13.09 14.76
C GLU A 232 15.13 11.72 14.42
N ALA A 233 15.12 11.29 13.15
CA ALA A 233 14.50 10.04 12.74
C ALA A 233 15.03 8.81 13.53
N PRO A 234 16.33 8.67 13.83
CA PRO A 234 16.83 7.57 14.66
C PRO A 234 16.21 7.50 16.05
N GLU A 235 16.03 8.65 16.70
CA GLU A 235 15.40 8.75 18.03
C GLU A 235 13.90 8.37 17.93
N LYS A 236 13.21 8.90 16.93
CA LYS A 236 11.80 8.57 16.67
C LYS A 236 11.61 7.08 16.41
N LEU A 237 12.51 6.45 15.66
CA LEU A 237 12.47 5.00 15.42
C LEU A 237 12.62 4.19 16.72
N ARG A 238 13.54 4.58 17.61
CA ARG A 238 13.69 3.92 18.93
C ARG A 238 12.44 4.10 19.79
N ALA A 239 11.85 5.29 19.77
CA ALA A 239 10.61 5.57 20.48
C ALA A 239 9.43 4.74 19.95
N LEU A 240 9.27 4.66 18.64
CA LEU A 240 8.24 3.82 17.99
C LEU A 240 8.45 2.33 18.31
N PHE A 241 9.69 1.84 18.27
CA PHE A 241 10.01 0.47 18.64
C PHE A 241 9.65 0.15 20.10
N ALA A 242 9.96 1.07 21.02
CA ALA A 242 9.61 0.96 22.44
C ALA A 242 8.09 0.93 22.67
N GLN A 243 7.30 1.56 21.78
CA GLN A 243 5.84 1.53 21.80
C GLN A 243 5.24 0.26 21.16
N GLY A 244 6.07 -0.67 20.68
CA GLY A 244 5.61 -1.92 20.10
C GLY A 244 5.52 -1.95 18.58
N ILE A 245 5.93 -0.89 17.88
CA ILE A 245 6.01 -0.90 16.42
C ILE A 245 7.05 -1.93 15.96
N ARG A 246 6.71 -2.70 14.91
CA ARG A 246 7.56 -3.78 14.39
C ARG A 246 7.81 -3.70 12.88
N MET A 247 7.36 -2.65 12.20
CA MET A 247 7.62 -2.38 10.79
C MET A 247 7.58 -0.88 10.52
N ILE A 248 8.46 -0.42 9.64
CA ILE A 248 8.52 0.98 9.20
C ILE A 248 8.07 1.07 7.75
N LYS A 249 7.13 1.98 7.48
CA LYS A 249 6.69 2.33 6.13
C LYS A 249 7.45 3.55 5.65
N LEU A 250 8.01 3.46 4.44
CA LEU A 250 8.58 4.59 3.71
C LEU A 250 7.96 4.65 2.31
N HIS A 251 7.68 5.85 1.84
CA HIS A 251 7.00 6.07 0.56
C HIS A 251 7.79 7.05 -0.31
N PRO A 252 8.74 6.57 -1.13
CA PRO A 252 9.66 7.43 -1.88
C PRO A 252 8.96 8.52 -2.70
N THR A 253 7.89 8.20 -3.43
CA THR A 253 7.18 9.16 -4.27
C THR A 253 6.45 10.23 -3.46
N MET A 254 5.83 9.86 -2.33
CA MET A 254 5.05 10.78 -1.49
C MET A 254 5.95 11.58 -0.55
N GLN A 255 6.94 10.95 0.05
CA GLN A 255 7.92 11.60 0.93
C GLN A 255 9.07 12.25 0.16
N ARG A 256 9.16 12.05 -1.16
CA ARG A 256 10.08 12.69 -2.11
C ARG A 256 11.55 12.54 -1.76
N PHE A 257 11.98 11.32 -1.58
CA PHE A 257 13.39 10.97 -1.34
C PHE A 257 13.83 9.83 -2.26
N TYR A 258 15.11 9.74 -2.49
CA TYR A 258 15.71 8.59 -3.16
C TYR A 258 16.11 7.56 -2.12
N PRO A 259 15.72 6.26 -2.28
CA PRO A 259 16.10 5.21 -1.33
C PRO A 259 17.63 5.12 -1.09
N ASP A 260 18.46 5.40 -2.08
CA ASP A 260 19.92 5.40 -1.99
C ASP A 260 20.53 6.76 -1.58
N ASP A 261 19.72 7.73 -1.16
CA ASP A 261 20.23 9.00 -0.66
C ASP A 261 21.04 8.77 0.63
N PRO A 262 22.28 9.28 0.74
CA PRO A 262 23.07 9.15 1.97
C PRO A 262 22.38 9.65 3.24
N ALA A 263 21.46 10.59 3.13
CA ALA A 263 20.64 11.07 4.26
C ALA A 263 19.72 10.00 4.85
N MET A 264 19.50 8.87 4.15
CA MET A 264 18.72 7.74 4.62
C MET A 264 19.53 6.78 5.50
N SER A 265 20.86 6.81 5.45
CA SER A 265 21.73 5.87 6.16
C SER A 265 21.42 5.77 7.67
N PRO A 266 21.23 6.87 8.42
CA PRO A 266 20.92 6.78 9.86
C PRO A 266 19.59 6.06 10.15
N ILE A 267 18.61 6.16 9.23
CA ILE A 267 17.33 5.45 9.34
C ILE A 267 17.56 3.96 9.16
N TYR A 268 18.27 3.55 8.11
CA TYR A 268 18.54 2.15 7.82
C TYR A 268 19.41 1.49 8.89
N GLU A 269 20.47 2.17 9.34
CA GLU A 269 21.32 1.68 10.44
C GLU A 269 20.52 1.43 11.72
N THR A 270 19.64 2.39 12.07
CA THR A 270 18.79 2.26 13.26
C THR A 270 17.79 1.11 13.10
N CYS A 271 17.16 0.98 11.94
CA CYS A 271 16.24 -0.13 11.67
C CYS A 271 16.97 -1.48 11.74
N GLY A 272 18.19 -1.58 11.18
CA GLY A 272 19.01 -2.79 11.28
C GLY A 272 19.40 -3.15 12.72
N GLN A 273 19.76 -2.16 13.55
CA GLN A 273 20.07 -2.35 14.98
C GLN A 273 18.86 -2.83 15.79
N LEU A 274 17.65 -2.36 15.44
CA LEU A 274 16.42 -2.70 16.13
C LEU A 274 15.73 -3.95 15.55
N GLY A 275 16.22 -4.51 14.45
CA GLY A 275 15.55 -5.59 13.73
C GLY A 275 14.20 -5.15 13.13
N LEU A 276 14.03 -3.87 12.80
CA LEU A 276 12.82 -3.34 12.20
C LEU A 276 12.87 -3.50 10.67
N PRO A 277 12.00 -4.31 10.07
CA PRO A 277 11.85 -4.36 8.63
C PRO A 277 11.32 -3.03 8.10
N ILE A 278 11.76 -2.68 6.89
CA ILE A 278 11.32 -1.50 6.16
C ILE A 278 10.48 -1.93 4.97
N LEU A 279 9.22 -1.48 4.93
CA LEU A 279 8.36 -1.64 3.79
C LEU A 279 8.35 -0.35 2.97
N PHE A 280 8.91 -0.41 1.77
CA PHE A 280 8.81 0.64 0.79
C PHE A 280 7.49 0.55 0.01
N HIS A 281 6.90 1.71 -0.34
CA HIS A 281 6.11 1.74 -1.56
C HIS A 281 7.06 1.48 -2.73
N GLY A 282 6.84 0.43 -3.49
CA GLY A 282 7.76 -0.03 -4.52
C GLY A 282 7.29 0.32 -5.92
N GLY A 283 8.19 0.92 -6.72
CA GLY A 283 7.95 1.19 -8.13
C GLY A 283 6.90 2.26 -8.42
N ARG A 284 6.43 2.28 -9.66
CA ARG A 284 5.48 3.27 -10.19
C ARG A 284 4.09 2.62 -10.31
N ALA A 285 3.21 2.89 -9.35
CA ALA A 285 1.85 2.33 -9.33
C ALA A 285 0.91 3.01 -10.35
N GLY A 286 1.23 4.25 -10.77
CA GLY A 286 0.46 5.01 -11.75
C GLY A 286 -0.67 5.83 -11.13
N ILE A 287 -0.75 5.89 -9.80
CA ILE A 287 -1.61 6.81 -9.05
C ILE A 287 -0.82 8.09 -8.70
N GLU A 288 0.46 7.94 -8.44
CA GLU A 288 1.34 9.03 -8.05
C GLU A 288 1.48 10.06 -9.18
N PRO A 289 1.66 11.34 -8.84
CA PRO A 289 1.97 12.37 -9.83
C PRO A 289 3.25 12.05 -10.60
N GLU A 290 3.25 12.24 -11.91
CA GLU A 290 4.37 11.90 -12.80
C GLU A 290 5.71 12.50 -12.34
N PHE A 291 5.70 13.73 -11.82
CA PHE A 291 6.93 14.39 -11.34
C PHE A 291 7.59 13.65 -10.17
N SER A 292 6.83 12.81 -9.43
CA SER A 292 7.35 12.05 -8.28
C SER A 292 7.89 10.68 -8.67
N HIS A 293 7.62 10.20 -9.87
CA HIS A 293 8.03 8.86 -10.32
C HIS A 293 9.55 8.63 -10.30
N LYS A 294 10.35 9.68 -10.44
CA LYS A 294 11.82 9.62 -10.36
C LYS A 294 12.32 9.01 -9.04
N TYR A 295 11.55 9.17 -7.95
CA TYR A 295 11.90 8.63 -6.65
C TYR A 295 11.60 7.12 -6.52
N ALA A 296 10.80 6.57 -7.43
CA ALA A 296 10.39 5.17 -7.43
C ALA A 296 11.18 4.28 -8.40
N LEU A 297 12.23 4.79 -9.05
CA LEU A 297 13.03 4.03 -10.00
C LEU A 297 13.83 2.93 -9.29
N MET A 298 13.80 1.70 -9.83
CA MET A 298 14.36 0.52 -9.18
C MET A 298 15.85 0.64 -8.85
N ARG A 299 16.63 1.36 -9.65
CA ARG A 299 18.07 1.58 -9.38
C ARG A 299 18.35 2.21 -8.00
N HIS A 300 17.42 3.04 -7.48
CA HIS A 300 17.58 3.67 -6.18
C HIS A 300 17.32 2.72 -5.02
N TYR A 301 16.40 1.75 -5.20
CA TYR A 301 16.17 0.73 -4.17
C TYR A 301 17.35 -0.23 -4.05
N GLU A 302 18.01 -0.57 -5.18
CA GLU A 302 19.15 -1.47 -5.16
C GLU A 302 20.28 -0.96 -4.26
N GLY A 303 20.56 0.35 -4.29
CA GLY A 303 21.59 0.96 -3.45
C GLY A 303 21.32 0.70 -1.95
N ALA A 304 20.11 1.02 -1.48
CA ALA A 304 19.71 0.80 -0.10
C ALA A 304 19.77 -0.68 0.31
N ILE A 305 19.25 -1.58 -0.52
CA ILE A 305 19.18 -3.02 -0.22
C ILE A 305 20.58 -3.62 -0.11
N ARG A 306 21.48 -3.24 -1.03
CA ARG A 306 22.86 -3.72 -1.09
C ARG A 306 23.68 -3.26 0.12
N ASP A 307 23.58 -1.97 0.46
CA ASP A 307 24.45 -1.32 1.43
C ASP A 307 24.02 -1.57 2.89
N PHE A 308 22.77 -2.01 3.09
CA PHE A 308 22.21 -2.33 4.41
C PHE A 308 21.70 -3.79 4.51
N PRO A 309 22.59 -4.80 4.42
CA PRO A 309 22.22 -6.21 4.39
C PRO A 309 21.57 -6.71 5.69
N ASN A 310 21.73 -6.00 6.79
CA ASN A 310 21.12 -6.33 8.08
C ASN A 310 19.67 -5.81 8.23
N VAL A 311 19.18 -5.03 7.25
CA VAL A 311 17.79 -4.57 7.21
C VAL A 311 16.99 -5.50 6.32
N GLN A 312 15.85 -5.99 6.81
CA GLN A 312 14.88 -6.69 5.98
C GLN A 312 14.05 -5.66 5.22
N PHE A 313 14.16 -5.65 3.92
CA PHE A 313 13.36 -4.77 3.05
C PHE A 313 12.17 -5.54 2.47
N VAL A 314 11.04 -4.88 2.42
CA VAL A 314 9.85 -5.35 1.69
C VAL A 314 9.55 -4.32 0.61
N MET A 315 9.59 -4.73 -0.64
CA MET A 315 9.16 -3.89 -1.76
C MET A 315 7.66 -4.07 -1.96
N GLY A 316 6.87 -3.09 -1.55
CA GLY A 316 5.43 -3.07 -1.76
C GLY A 316 5.09 -3.13 -3.25
N HIS A 317 3.91 -3.62 -3.58
CA HIS A 317 3.43 -3.82 -4.95
C HIS A 317 4.36 -4.69 -5.83
N ALA A 318 5.33 -5.41 -5.24
CA ALA A 318 6.41 -6.10 -5.95
C ALA A 318 7.10 -5.21 -7.01
N GLY A 319 7.23 -3.91 -6.70
CA GLY A 319 7.74 -2.92 -7.65
C GLY A 319 6.69 -2.40 -8.63
N ALA A 320 5.41 -2.62 -8.38
CA ALA A 320 4.29 -2.13 -9.19
C ALA A 320 4.49 -2.43 -10.69
N ARG A 321 4.41 -1.44 -11.56
CA ARG A 321 4.65 -1.62 -13.01
C ARG A 321 6.12 -1.85 -13.37
N ASP A 322 7.03 -1.66 -12.42
CA ASP A 322 8.47 -1.93 -12.57
C ASP A 322 8.87 -3.33 -12.08
N VAL A 323 7.91 -4.24 -11.88
CA VAL A 323 8.12 -5.61 -11.38
C VAL A 323 9.20 -6.39 -12.15
N GLY A 324 9.34 -6.18 -13.45
CA GLY A 324 10.40 -6.80 -14.25
C GLY A 324 11.82 -6.41 -13.81
N GLN A 325 11.99 -5.26 -13.16
CA GLN A 325 13.25 -4.81 -12.56
C GLN A 325 13.37 -5.24 -11.09
N ALA A 326 12.24 -5.46 -10.39
CA ALA A 326 12.23 -5.92 -9.01
C ALA A 326 12.58 -7.42 -8.87
N ILE A 327 12.20 -8.26 -9.83
CA ILE A 327 12.50 -9.70 -9.85
C ILE A 327 14.00 -9.97 -9.68
N PRO A 328 14.92 -9.44 -10.53
CA PRO A 328 16.34 -9.70 -10.38
C PRO A 328 16.91 -9.17 -9.06
N LEU A 329 16.36 -8.10 -8.49
CA LEU A 329 16.76 -7.62 -7.17
C LEU A 329 16.40 -8.63 -6.08
N ALA A 330 15.16 -9.17 -6.12
CA ALA A 330 14.71 -10.17 -5.16
C ALA A 330 15.51 -11.48 -5.27
N GLN A 331 15.92 -11.87 -6.47
CA GLN A 331 16.80 -13.02 -6.69
C GLN A 331 18.19 -12.80 -6.11
N LYS A 332 18.73 -11.59 -6.29
CA LYS A 332 20.11 -11.24 -5.92
C LYS A 332 20.30 -11.01 -4.42
N TYR A 333 19.32 -10.39 -3.75
CA TYR A 333 19.47 -9.94 -2.36
C TYR A 333 18.61 -10.77 -1.40
N ALA A 334 19.25 -11.40 -0.43
CA ALA A 334 18.57 -12.24 0.56
C ALA A 334 17.65 -11.43 1.49
N ASN A 335 17.99 -10.17 1.75
CA ASN A 335 17.26 -9.26 2.62
C ASN A 335 16.13 -8.49 1.92
N LEU A 336 15.71 -8.91 0.71
CA LEU A 336 14.57 -8.34 0.00
C LEU A 336 13.45 -9.36 -0.16
N SER A 337 12.25 -8.98 0.29
CA SER A 337 10.97 -9.66 0.02
C SER A 337 10.05 -8.75 -0.81
N LEU A 338 9.05 -9.32 -1.45
CA LEU A 338 8.12 -8.62 -2.33
C LEU A 338 6.69 -8.71 -1.78
N GLY A 339 6.08 -7.56 -1.47
CA GLY A 339 4.65 -7.47 -1.18
C GLY A 339 3.85 -7.51 -2.49
N ILE A 340 3.00 -8.50 -2.67
CA ILE A 340 2.45 -8.87 -3.99
C ILE A 340 1.16 -8.13 -4.40
N HIS A 341 0.59 -7.29 -3.51
CA HIS A 341 -0.64 -6.56 -3.81
C HIS A 341 -0.53 -5.76 -5.11
N GLY A 342 -1.62 -5.73 -5.84
CA GLY A 342 -1.71 -5.03 -7.12
C GLY A 342 -1.26 -5.84 -8.35
N GLN A 343 -0.41 -6.85 -8.20
CA GLN A 343 0.09 -7.62 -9.34
C GLN A 343 -1.02 -8.47 -10.01
N GLY A 344 -0.96 -8.60 -11.33
CA GLY A 344 -1.85 -9.48 -12.10
C GLY A 344 -1.48 -10.96 -11.95
N VAL A 345 -2.42 -11.86 -12.27
CA VAL A 345 -2.27 -13.32 -12.11
C VAL A 345 -1.04 -13.86 -12.85
N THR A 346 -0.88 -13.53 -14.13
CA THR A 346 0.29 -13.96 -14.92
C THR A 346 1.60 -13.46 -14.30
N LYS A 347 1.61 -12.22 -13.82
CA LYS A 347 2.81 -11.65 -13.22
C LYS A 347 3.09 -12.25 -11.85
N LEU A 348 2.05 -12.54 -11.07
CA LEU A 348 2.19 -13.24 -9.80
C LEU A 348 2.70 -14.67 -9.97
N ASN A 349 2.25 -15.38 -11.01
CA ASN A 349 2.80 -16.68 -11.35
C ASN A 349 4.29 -16.59 -11.73
N GLN A 350 4.68 -15.58 -12.53
CA GLN A 350 6.10 -15.34 -12.84
C GLN A 350 6.92 -15.08 -11.55
N LEU A 351 6.40 -14.29 -10.61
CA LEU A 351 7.06 -14.07 -9.32
C LEU A 351 7.22 -15.37 -8.54
N LEU A 352 6.20 -16.22 -8.54
CA LEU A 352 6.24 -17.52 -7.87
C LEU A 352 7.31 -18.44 -8.47
N ASP A 353 7.42 -18.46 -9.80
CA ASP A 353 8.34 -19.33 -10.51
C ASP A 353 9.79 -18.83 -10.46
N GLU A 354 10.02 -17.52 -10.59
CA GLU A 354 11.37 -16.94 -10.71
C GLU A 354 11.98 -16.49 -9.37
N VAL A 355 11.16 -16.06 -8.41
CA VAL A 355 11.62 -15.60 -7.10
C VAL A 355 11.42 -16.67 -6.02
N GLY A 356 10.36 -17.45 -6.16
CA GLY A 356 9.96 -18.48 -5.21
C GLY A 356 9.00 -17.97 -4.14
N PRO A 357 8.20 -18.88 -3.52
CA PRO A 357 7.15 -18.52 -2.59
C PRO A 357 7.66 -17.86 -1.31
N ASP A 358 8.88 -18.19 -0.86
CA ASP A 358 9.43 -17.78 0.44
C ASP A 358 9.76 -16.29 0.55
N LYS A 359 9.79 -15.59 -0.57
CA LYS A 359 10.04 -14.14 -0.63
C LYS A 359 8.80 -13.32 -0.96
N LEU A 360 7.64 -13.96 -1.15
CA LEU A 360 6.40 -13.29 -1.51
C LEU A 360 5.55 -13.10 -0.25
N LEU A 361 5.12 -11.87 -0.01
CA LEU A 361 4.33 -11.48 1.15
C LEU A 361 2.93 -11.04 0.70
N TYR A 362 1.90 -11.64 1.29
CA TYR A 362 0.53 -11.22 1.07
C TYR A 362 0.29 -9.83 1.66
N GLY A 363 -0.26 -8.94 0.86
CA GLY A 363 -0.72 -7.62 1.24
C GLY A 363 -1.96 -7.27 0.42
N THR A 364 -2.81 -6.39 0.89
CA THR A 364 -4.05 -6.03 0.20
C THR A 364 -4.08 -4.61 -0.31
N ASP A 365 -3.35 -3.72 0.35
CA ASP A 365 -3.43 -2.27 0.15
C ASP A 365 -4.82 -1.70 0.47
N TRP A 366 -5.57 -2.39 1.36
CA TRP A 366 -6.84 -1.86 1.83
C TRP A 366 -6.64 -0.47 2.43
N PRO A 367 -7.47 0.52 2.13
CA PRO A 367 -8.75 0.51 1.44
C PRO A 367 -8.68 0.94 -0.04
N PHE A 368 -7.53 0.81 -0.69
CA PHE A 368 -7.48 1.08 -2.13
C PHE A 368 -8.30 0.05 -2.90
N TYR A 369 -8.25 -1.21 -2.46
CA TYR A 369 -8.93 -2.34 -3.08
C TYR A 369 -9.61 -3.22 -2.02
N HIS A 370 -10.56 -4.04 -2.46
CA HIS A 370 -11.14 -5.10 -1.61
C HIS A 370 -10.07 -6.15 -1.26
N LEU A 371 -10.10 -6.66 -0.01
CA LEU A 371 -9.14 -7.65 0.50
C LEU A 371 -9.04 -8.90 -0.40
N ALA A 372 -10.16 -9.39 -0.92
CA ALA A 372 -10.22 -10.57 -1.78
C ALA A 372 -9.50 -10.38 -3.13
N ALA A 373 -9.29 -9.15 -3.61
CA ALA A 373 -8.69 -8.93 -4.94
C ALA A 373 -7.28 -9.51 -5.06
N THR A 374 -6.44 -9.39 -4.03
CA THR A 374 -5.12 -10.04 -4.00
C THR A 374 -5.23 -11.51 -3.60
N GLN A 375 -6.11 -11.84 -2.65
CA GLN A 375 -6.30 -13.22 -2.17
C GLN A 375 -6.71 -14.17 -3.30
N ALA A 376 -7.69 -13.79 -4.11
CA ALA A 376 -8.13 -14.57 -5.26
C ALA A 376 -6.98 -14.92 -6.21
N LYS A 377 -6.12 -13.95 -6.53
CA LYS A 377 -4.96 -14.17 -7.39
C LYS A 377 -3.95 -15.15 -6.78
N VAL A 378 -3.72 -15.07 -5.46
CA VAL A 378 -2.86 -16.05 -4.77
C VAL A 378 -3.48 -17.44 -4.85
N LEU A 379 -4.79 -17.58 -4.62
CA LEU A 379 -5.47 -18.87 -4.70
C LEU A 379 -5.36 -19.50 -6.10
N MET A 380 -5.48 -18.67 -7.15
CA MET A 380 -5.32 -19.11 -8.54
C MET A 380 -3.92 -19.66 -8.83
N VAL A 381 -2.87 -18.88 -8.54
CA VAL A 381 -1.48 -19.27 -8.89
C VAL A 381 -0.91 -20.38 -8.01
N THR A 382 -1.54 -20.62 -6.86
CA THR A 382 -1.14 -21.65 -5.91
C THR A 382 -2.09 -22.87 -5.91
N GLU A 383 -2.94 -23.02 -6.94
CA GLU A 383 -3.75 -24.20 -7.08
C GLU A 383 -2.84 -25.45 -7.16
N GLY A 384 -3.15 -26.46 -6.33
CA GLY A 384 -2.29 -27.64 -6.20
C GLY A 384 -0.94 -27.43 -5.51
N LYS A 385 -0.65 -26.24 -4.95
CA LYS A 385 0.62 -25.89 -4.30
C LYS A 385 0.37 -25.38 -2.85
N PRO A 386 -0.14 -26.24 -1.93
CA PRO A 386 -0.59 -25.80 -0.59
C PRO A 386 0.54 -25.19 0.26
N GLU A 387 1.78 -25.66 0.12
CA GLU A 387 2.93 -25.11 0.86
C GLU A 387 3.25 -23.69 0.38
N ALA A 388 3.23 -23.44 -0.93
CA ALA A 388 3.43 -22.10 -1.48
C ALA A 388 2.29 -21.16 -1.08
N ARG A 389 1.05 -21.65 -1.09
CA ARG A 389 -0.12 -20.90 -0.61
C ARG A 389 0.04 -20.48 0.85
N HIS A 390 0.41 -21.43 1.71
CA HIS A 390 0.66 -21.15 3.13
C HIS A 390 1.81 -20.16 3.33
N ALA A 391 2.94 -20.36 2.63
CA ALA A 391 4.08 -19.46 2.72
C ALA A 391 3.70 -18.02 2.38
N ILE A 392 2.99 -17.80 1.26
CA ILE A 392 2.61 -16.46 0.78
C ILE A 392 1.55 -15.82 1.69
N LEU A 393 0.48 -16.55 2.02
CA LEU A 393 -0.62 -15.98 2.79
C LEU A 393 -0.27 -15.74 4.26
N ARG A 394 0.67 -16.51 4.82
CA ARG A 394 0.92 -16.51 6.26
C ARG A 394 2.40 -16.65 6.65
N GLY A 395 3.03 -17.76 6.31
CA GLY A 395 4.32 -18.17 6.89
C GLY A 395 5.44 -17.16 6.72
N ASN A 396 5.47 -16.43 5.60
CA ASN A 396 6.47 -15.39 5.36
C ASN A 396 6.26 -14.17 6.27
N ALA A 397 5.01 -13.80 6.52
CA ALA A 397 4.68 -12.72 7.44
C ALA A 397 4.99 -13.11 8.89
N GLU A 398 4.72 -14.36 9.28
CA GLU A 398 5.10 -14.89 10.61
C GLU A 398 6.61 -14.79 10.84
N ARG A 399 7.42 -15.19 9.85
CA ARG A 399 8.88 -15.05 9.92
C ARG A 399 9.33 -13.59 9.99
N LEU A 400 8.70 -12.72 9.19
CA LEU A 400 9.06 -11.30 9.13
C LEU A 400 8.81 -10.57 10.45
N PHE A 401 7.70 -10.89 11.13
CA PHE A 401 7.30 -10.26 12.40
C PHE A 401 7.75 -11.02 13.64
N GLY A 402 8.31 -12.22 13.48
CA GLY A 402 8.70 -13.06 14.60
C GLY A 402 7.50 -13.58 15.40
N PHE A 403 6.36 -13.84 14.74
CA PHE A 403 5.24 -14.53 15.34
C PHE A 403 5.59 -16.04 15.39
N ALA A 404 5.97 -16.52 16.53
CA ALA A 404 6.18 -17.95 16.79
C ALA A 404 4.97 -18.54 17.49
#